data_150857103b23bad75d0e5ab554a9bd5a
#
_entry.id   150857103b23bad75d0e5ab554a9bd5a
#
_cell.length_a   1.000
_cell.length_b   1.000
_cell.length_c   1.000
_cell.angle_alpha   90.00
_cell.angle_beta   90.00
_cell.angle_gamma   90.00
#
_symmetry.space_group_name_H-M   'P 1'
#
loop_
_entity.id
_entity.type
_entity.pdbx_description
1 polymer ?
#
loop_
_entity_poly.entity_id
_entity_poly.type
_entity_poly.pdbx_seq_one_letter_code
_entity_poly.pdbx_strand_id
1 'polypeptide(L)'
;MDSAPLLQIDGLGKRFGAKVAVDGLSFSVAAGEIVGLLGPNGAGKSTTFLALAGFLRPEAGTISWNGVALGHDRGRTIALIPETPEVYPLLTVWEHLVFVAKSNALAPGWEKKAGELLERLGLGGERDTLGRALSKGMRQKTLIAATLLADTPVLLLDEPMIGLDPQGQRELREMLFDLRTTGKAIVISTHMIEQAQQLCDRIVILKDGRFVAAGTFDELRERVGREDAEELFLELTRA
;
A
#
# COMPACT_ATOMS: atom_id res chain seq x y z
N MET A 1 -19.23 7.91 14.66
CA MET A 1 -19.36 8.93 13.60
C MET A 1 -18.62 8.37 12.40
N ASP A 2 -19.37 7.99 11.35
CA ASP A 2 -18.75 7.58 10.09
C ASP A 2 -18.00 8.79 9.51
N SER A 3 -16.68 8.76 9.59
CA SER A 3 -15.87 9.77 8.91
C SER A 3 -16.08 9.62 7.39
N ALA A 4 -16.31 10.73 6.71
CA ALA A 4 -16.45 10.71 5.25
C ALA A 4 -15.23 10.00 4.62
N PRO A 5 -15.42 9.14 3.61
CA PRO A 5 -14.33 8.43 2.99
C PRO A 5 -13.32 9.41 2.38
N LEU A 6 -12.04 9.19 2.68
CA LEU A 6 -10.95 10.02 2.19
C LEU A 6 -10.56 9.61 0.76
N LEU A 7 -10.40 8.30 0.53
CA LEU A 7 -10.21 7.68 -0.78
C LEU A 7 -11.44 6.85 -1.11
N GLN A 8 -12.03 7.05 -2.27
CA GLN A 8 -13.18 6.28 -2.74
C GLN A 8 -12.91 5.71 -4.13
N ILE A 9 -13.18 4.44 -4.29
CA ILE A 9 -13.08 3.68 -5.54
C ILE A 9 -14.47 3.17 -5.89
N ASP A 10 -14.97 3.51 -7.08
CA ASP A 10 -16.29 3.13 -7.55
C ASP A 10 -16.19 2.43 -8.90
N GLY A 11 -16.56 1.15 -8.95
CA GLY A 11 -16.70 0.38 -10.17
C GLY A 11 -15.40 0.19 -10.96
N LEU A 12 -14.24 0.14 -10.29
CA LEU A 12 -12.95 0.02 -10.96
C LEU A 12 -12.90 -1.25 -11.81
N GLY A 13 -12.63 -1.08 -13.12
CA GLY A 13 -12.49 -2.17 -14.08
C GLY A 13 -11.20 -2.07 -14.89
N LYS A 14 -10.52 -3.22 -15.07
CA LYS A 14 -9.31 -3.34 -15.90
C LYS A 14 -9.21 -4.70 -16.57
N ARG A 15 -8.89 -4.67 -17.88
CA ARG A 15 -8.67 -5.87 -18.70
C ARG A 15 -7.30 -5.79 -19.37
N PHE A 16 -6.77 -6.97 -19.67
CA PHE A 16 -5.60 -7.16 -20.52
C PHE A 16 -5.95 -8.15 -21.62
N GLY A 17 -6.27 -7.63 -22.79
CA GLY A 17 -6.86 -8.42 -23.87
C GLY A 17 -8.17 -9.09 -23.44
N ALA A 18 -8.25 -10.41 -23.52
CA ALA A 18 -9.43 -11.17 -23.09
C ALA A 18 -9.50 -11.39 -21.57
N LYS A 19 -8.40 -11.20 -20.84
CA LYS A 19 -8.34 -11.44 -19.39
C LYS A 19 -8.88 -10.24 -18.62
N VAL A 20 -9.92 -10.44 -17.83
CA VAL A 20 -10.39 -9.46 -16.83
C VAL A 20 -9.49 -9.56 -15.61
N ALA A 21 -8.81 -8.48 -15.27
CA ALA A 21 -7.92 -8.42 -14.12
C ALA A 21 -8.59 -7.80 -12.89
N VAL A 22 -9.52 -6.85 -13.11
CA VAL A 22 -10.38 -6.25 -12.08
C VAL A 22 -11.73 -5.99 -12.69
N ASP A 23 -12.81 -6.38 -12.01
CA ASP A 23 -14.19 -6.34 -12.50
C ASP A 23 -15.11 -5.62 -11.50
N GLY A 24 -15.31 -4.31 -11.71
CA GLY A 24 -16.27 -3.51 -10.96
C GLY A 24 -15.96 -3.31 -9.48
N LEU A 25 -14.67 -3.29 -9.10
CA LEU A 25 -14.25 -3.18 -7.70
C LEU A 25 -14.62 -1.82 -7.11
N SER A 26 -15.34 -1.85 -5.98
CA SER A 26 -15.71 -0.65 -5.21
C SER A 26 -15.37 -0.84 -3.74
N PHE A 27 -14.67 0.14 -3.18
CA PHE A 27 -14.40 0.25 -1.75
C PHE A 27 -13.93 1.67 -1.40
N SER A 28 -13.87 1.97 -0.13
CA SER A 28 -13.41 3.27 0.36
C SER A 28 -12.41 3.11 1.49
N VAL A 29 -11.64 4.16 1.78
CA VAL A 29 -10.70 4.22 2.90
C VAL A 29 -10.90 5.56 3.60
N ALA A 30 -11.11 5.53 4.90
CA ALA A 30 -11.26 6.72 5.73
C ALA A 30 -9.90 7.33 6.12
N ALA A 31 -9.93 8.55 6.64
CA ALA A 31 -8.75 9.16 7.24
C ALA A 31 -8.33 8.37 8.48
N GLY A 32 -7.03 8.02 8.56
CA GLY A 32 -6.51 7.24 9.67
C GLY A 32 -7.00 5.79 9.69
N GLU A 33 -7.32 5.22 8.52
CA GLU A 33 -7.71 3.83 8.35
C GLU A 33 -6.64 3.05 7.59
N ILE A 34 -6.38 1.81 8.02
CA ILE A 34 -5.58 0.82 7.29
C ILE A 34 -6.52 -0.25 6.75
N VAL A 35 -6.65 -0.30 5.43
CA VAL A 35 -7.47 -1.33 4.74
C VAL A 35 -6.57 -2.38 4.11
N GLY A 36 -6.84 -3.65 4.40
CA GLY A 36 -6.20 -4.79 3.76
C GLY A 36 -6.90 -5.18 2.45
N LEU A 37 -6.19 -5.22 1.33
CA LEU A 37 -6.66 -5.79 0.08
C LEU A 37 -6.15 -7.23 -0.03
N LEU A 38 -6.99 -8.21 0.30
CA LEU A 38 -6.64 -9.61 0.41
C LEU A 38 -7.09 -10.39 -0.82
N GLY A 39 -6.36 -11.45 -1.12
CA GLY A 39 -6.72 -12.38 -2.18
C GLY A 39 -5.54 -13.24 -2.62
N PRO A 40 -5.80 -14.37 -3.27
CA PRO A 40 -4.74 -15.22 -3.79
C PRO A 40 -3.91 -14.51 -4.86
N ASN A 41 -2.80 -15.14 -5.26
CA ASN A 41 -2.00 -14.63 -6.37
C ASN A 41 -2.83 -14.60 -7.65
N GLY A 42 -2.75 -13.47 -8.37
CA GLY A 42 -3.57 -13.25 -9.56
C GLY A 42 -4.98 -12.71 -9.30
N ALA A 43 -5.39 -12.47 -8.05
CA ALA A 43 -6.71 -11.93 -7.72
C ALA A 43 -6.95 -10.49 -8.19
N GLY A 44 -5.94 -9.78 -8.71
CA GLY A 44 -6.07 -8.41 -9.20
C GLY A 44 -5.53 -7.33 -8.26
N LYS A 45 -4.91 -7.70 -7.11
CA LYS A 45 -4.40 -6.76 -6.10
C LYS A 45 -3.41 -5.73 -6.68
N SER A 46 -2.30 -6.20 -7.25
CA SER A 46 -1.27 -5.31 -7.84
C SER A 46 -1.82 -4.51 -9.03
N THR A 47 -2.72 -5.10 -9.85
CA THR A 47 -3.40 -4.36 -10.92
C THR A 47 -4.25 -3.22 -10.37
N THR A 48 -4.97 -3.46 -9.27
CA THR A 48 -5.72 -2.43 -8.56
C THR A 48 -4.79 -1.32 -8.06
N PHE A 49 -3.68 -1.65 -7.42
CA PHE A 49 -2.72 -0.67 -6.92
C PHE A 49 -2.09 0.18 -8.02
N LEU A 50 -1.69 -0.45 -9.12
CA LEU A 50 -1.16 0.27 -10.28
C LEU A 50 -2.21 1.20 -10.91
N ALA A 51 -3.49 0.78 -10.93
CA ALA A 51 -4.58 1.63 -11.39
C ALA A 51 -4.85 2.80 -10.41
N LEU A 52 -4.82 2.55 -9.10
CA LEU A 52 -4.99 3.59 -8.07
C LEU A 52 -3.83 4.60 -8.10
N ALA A 53 -2.61 4.16 -8.26
CA ALA A 53 -1.43 5.03 -8.33
C ALA A 53 -1.28 5.78 -9.68
N GLY A 54 -2.09 5.45 -10.70
CA GLY A 54 -2.05 6.10 -12.01
C GLY A 54 -1.05 5.49 -12.99
N PHE A 55 -0.39 4.38 -12.65
CA PHE A 55 0.50 3.66 -13.58
C PHE A 55 -0.26 2.85 -14.64
N LEU A 56 -1.51 2.47 -14.34
CA LEU A 56 -2.42 1.85 -15.29
C LEU A 56 -3.68 2.69 -15.44
N ARG A 57 -4.14 2.88 -16.68
CA ARG A 57 -5.42 3.52 -16.95
C ARG A 57 -6.53 2.47 -16.77
N PRO A 58 -7.49 2.68 -15.84
CA PRO A 58 -8.67 1.84 -15.76
C PRO A 58 -9.54 2.02 -17.01
N GLU A 59 -10.32 1.00 -17.35
CA GLU A 59 -11.29 1.05 -18.46
C GLU A 59 -12.67 1.49 -17.98
N ALA A 60 -12.95 1.29 -16.69
CA ALA A 60 -14.19 1.70 -16.04
C ALA A 60 -13.91 2.14 -14.61
N GLY A 61 -14.88 2.86 -14.05
CA GLY A 61 -14.88 3.30 -12.67
C GLY A 61 -14.23 4.67 -12.45
N THR A 62 -14.37 5.14 -11.22
CA THR A 62 -13.83 6.42 -10.76
C THR A 62 -13.03 6.24 -9.49
N ILE A 63 -12.01 7.06 -9.32
CA ILE A 63 -11.19 7.15 -8.10
C ILE A 63 -11.26 8.59 -7.65
N SER A 64 -11.70 8.82 -6.43
CA SER A 64 -11.83 10.17 -5.87
C SER A 64 -11.11 10.29 -4.53
N TRP A 65 -10.68 11.50 -4.25
CA TRP A 65 -10.03 11.94 -3.02
C TRP A 65 -10.82 13.11 -2.44
N ASN A 66 -11.26 13.01 -1.18
CA ASN A 66 -12.10 14.04 -0.56
C ASN A 66 -13.29 14.45 -1.45
N GLY A 67 -13.93 13.50 -2.13
CA GLY A 67 -15.05 13.73 -3.02
C GLY A 67 -14.69 14.32 -4.41
N VAL A 68 -13.39 14.57 -4.67
CA VAL A 68 -12.93 15.09 -5.96
C VAL A 68 -12.33 13.97 -6.79
N ALA A 69 -12.85 13.76 -8.01
CA ALA A 69 -12.32 12.74 -8.91
C ALA A 69 -10.85 13.01 -9.27
N LEU A 70 -10.01 12.01 -9.12
CA LEU A 70 -8.59 12.08 -9.45
C LEU A 70 -8.38 11.77 -10.94
N GLY A 71 -7.62 12.65 -11.60
CA GLY A 71 -7.11 12.43 -12.96
C GLY A 71 -6.06 11.32 -13.02
N HIS A 72 -5.31 11.28 -14.12
CA HIS A 72 -4.24 10.28 -14.29
C HIS A 72 -3.00 10.62 -13.46
N ASP A 73 -2.67 11.90 -13.33
CA ASP A 73 -1.57 12.38 -12.48
C ASP A 73 -2.02 12.43 -11.02
N ARG A 74 -1.66 11.41 -10.27
CA ARG A 74 -2.07 11.22 -8.86
C ARG A 74 -0.88 11.17 -7.90
N GLY A 75 0.33 11.32 -8.39
CA GLY A 75 1.55 11.11 -7.62
C GLY A 75 1.71 12.02 -6.38
N ARG A 76 1.00 13.17 -6.36
CA ARG A 76 0.95 14.04 -5.18
C ARG A 76 -0.08 13.61 -4.13
N THR A 77 -1.00 12.74 -4.51
CA THR A 77 -2.07 12.26 -3.61
C THR A 77 -1.82 10.82 -3.19
N ILE A 78 -1.37 9.97 -4.11
CA ILE A 78 -1.23 8.54 -3.90
C ILE A 78 0.21 8.13 -4.17
N ALA A 79 0.87 7.53 -3.19
CA ALA A 79 2.17 6.89 -3.37
C ALA A 79 2.04 5.37 -3.30
N LEU A 80 2.83 4.67 -4.09
CA LEU A 80 2.86 3.21 -4.17
C LEU A 80 4.25 2.69 -3.81
N ILE A 81 4.29 1.75 -2.85
CA ILE A 81 5.44 0.89 -2.59
C ILE A 81 5.13 -0.46 -3.24
N PRO A 82 5.82 -0.84 -4.33
CA PRO A 82 5.57 -2.10 -5.03
C PRO A 82 6.18 -3.30 -4.29
N GLU A 83 5.68 -4.51 -4.56
CA GLU A 83 6.20 -5.78 -4.03
C GLU A 83 7.69 -5.99 -4.35
N THR A 84 8.10 -5.66 -5.58
CA THR A 84 9.50 -5.77 -6.00
C THR A 84 10.18 -4.42 -5.84
N PRO A 85 11.16 -4.30 -4.93
CA PRO A 85 11.85 -3.05 -4.68
C PRO A 85 12.84 -2.74 -5.79
N GLU A 86 12.46 -1.87 -6.71
CA GLU A 86 13.33 -1.35 -7.76
C GLU A 86 13.91 0.00 -7.34
N VAL A 87 15.21 0.04 -7.11
CA VAL A 87 15.98 1.25 -6.84
C VAL A 87 16.91 1.57 -7.99
N TYR A 88 17.27 2.82 -8.17
CA TYR A 88 18.24 3.23 -9.19
C TYR A 88 19.64 2.69 -8.83
N PRO A 89 20.24 1.81 -9.67
CA PRO A 89 21.48 1.12 -9.31
C PRO A 89 22.68 2.03 -9.02
N LEU A 90 22.69 3.20 -9.64
CA LEU A 90 23.80 4.18 -9.58
C LEU A 90 23.56 5.33 -8.59
N LEU A 91 22.39 5.39 -7.95
CA LEU A 91 22.14 6.33 -6.87
C LEU A 91 22.44 5.68 -5.52
N THR A 92 22.97 6.45 -4.60
CA THR A 92 23.11 6.06 -3.20
C THR A 92 21.75 6.08 -2.51
N VAL A 93 21.65 5.48 -1.32
CA VAL A 93 20.44 5.55 -0.48
C VAL A 93 20.03 7.01 -0.29
N TRP A 94 20.97 7.89 0.04
CA TRP A 94 20.67 9.31 0.21
C TRP A 94 20.21 10.01 -1.07
N GLU A 95 20.84 9.71 -2.20
CA GLU A 95 20.47 10.31 -3.49
C GLU A 95 19.07 9.92 -3.95
N HIS A 96 18.54 8.74 -3.55
CA HIS A 96 17.13 8.40 -3.76
C HIS A 96 16.21 9.36 -3.02
N LEU A 97 16.53 9.71 -1.77
CA LEU A 97 15.75 10.67 -0.99
C LEU A 97 15.84 12.07 -1.59
N VAL A 98 17.05 12.50 -2.01
CA VAL A 98 17.26 13.76 -2.74
C VAL A 98 16.41 13.81 -4.02
N PHE A 99 16.39 12.71 -4.79
CA PHE A 99 15.59 12.61 -6.00
C PHE A 99 14.10 12.82 -5.71
N VAL A 100 13.57 12.12 -4.69
CA VAL A 100 12.17 12.27 -4.29
C VAL A 100 11.88 13.67 -3.76
N ALA A 101 12.76 14.24 -2.94
CA ALA A 101 12.59 15.59 -2.40
C ALA A 101 12.51 16.65 -3.52
N LYS A 102 13.39 16.55 -4.52
CA LYS A 102 13.39 17.45 -5.68
C LYS A 102 12.17 17.25 -6.59
N SER A 103 11.83 15.99 -6.88
CA SER A 103 10.68 15.66 -7.74
C SER A 103 9.35 16.13 -7.15
N ASN A 104 9.22 16.11 -5.82
CA ASN A 104 8.03 16.57 -5.11
C ASN A 104 8.11 18.05 -4.66
N ALA A 105 9.20 18.75 -4.99
CA ALA A 105 9.45 20.14 -4.57
C ALA A 105 9.27 20.32 -3.06
N LEU A 106 9.84 19.42 -2.25
CA LEU A 106 9.74 19.50 -0.79
C LEU A 106 10.39 20.78 -0.25
N ALA A 107 9.78 21.34 0.79
CA ALA A 107 10.29 22.54 1.44
C ALA A 107 11.69 22.28 2.06
N PRO A 108 12.54 23.32 2.20
CA PRO A 108 13.82 23.21 2.92
C PRO A 108 13.65 22.57 4.30
N GLY A 109 14.63 21.75 4.71
CA GLY A 109 14.57 21.02 5.99
C GLY A 109 14.07 19.58 5.87
N TRP A 110 13.73 19.12 4.65
CA TRP A 110 13.38 17.72 4.40
C TRP A 110 14.51 16.75 4.78
N GLU A 111 15.77 17.22 4.78
CA GLU A 111 16.96 16.43 5.11
C GLU A 111 16.89 15.87 6.54
N LYS A 112 16.30 16.62 7.48
CA LYS A 112 16.10 16.15 8.85
C LYS A 112 15.15 14.97 8.87
N LYS A 113 13.98 15.08 8.25
CA LYS A 113 13.00 13.98 8.12
C LYS A 113 13.61 12.78 7.40
N ALA A 114 14.39 13.02 6.33
CA ALA A 114 15.08 11.97 5.60
C ALA A 114 16.06 11.19 6.50
N GLY A 115 16.87 11.89 7.28
CA GLY A 115 17.79 11.28 8.24
C GLY A 115 17.07 10.45 9.30
N GLU A 116 16.01 11.00 9.91
CA GLU A 116 15.16 10.29 10.89
C GLU A 116 14.54 8.99 10.30
N LEU A 117 14.09 9.04 9.04
CA LEU A 117 13.56 7.85 8.35
C LEU A 117 14.63 6.79 8.12
N LEU A 118 15.84 7.20 7.71
CA LEU A 118 16.96 6.26 7.52
C LEU A 118 17.38 5.60 8.82
N GLU A 119 17.52 6.37 9.91
CA GLU A 119 17.86 5.84 11.24
C GLU A 119 16.78 4.82 11.69
N ARG A 120 15.51 5.20 11.59
CA ARG A 120 14.39 4.36 12.00
C ARG A 120 14.30 3.05 11.20
N LEU A 121 14.71 3.06 9.94
CA LEU A 121 14.72 1.86 9.07
C LEU A 121 16.07 1.10 9.14
N GLY A 122 16.99 1.50 10.02
CA GLY A 122 18.30 0.86 10.15
C GLY A 122 19.20 1.06 8.92
N LEU A 123 19.01 2.15 8.18
CA LEU A 123 19.81 2.51 7.00
C LEU A 123 20.76 3.71 7.26
N GLY A 124 20.88 4.20 8.50
CA GLY A 124 21.72 5.34 8.83
C GLY A 124 23.17 5.17 8.38
N GLY A 125 23.76 3.97 8.61
CA GLY A 125 25.11 3.62 8.17
C GLY A 125 25.26 3.33 6.67
N GLU A 126 24.17 3.24 5.94
CA GLU A 126 24.15 2.87 4.51
C GLU A 126 23.88 4.04 3.57
N ARG A 127 23.93 5.26 4.13
CA ARG A 127 23.55 6.49 3.42
C ARG A 127 24.24 6.64 2.05
N ASP A 128 25.52 6.30 2.00
CA ASP A 128 26.37 6.46 0.80
C ASP A 128 26.50 5.16 -0.02
N THR A 129 25.80 4.09 0.37
CA THR A 129 25.80 2.82 -0.34
C THR A 129 24.97 2.91 -1.60
N LEU A 130 25.55 2.49 -2.75
CA LEU A 130 24.89 2.50 -4.05
C LEU A 130 23.75 1.46 -4.12
N GLY A 131 22.67 1.79 -4.83
CA GLY A 131 21.50 0.92 -5.02
C GLY A 131 21.83 -0.48 -5.51
N ARG A 132 22.85 -0.62 -6.40
CA ARG A 132 23.33 -1.93 -6.88
C ARG A 132 23.96 -2.81 -5.79
N ALA A 133 24.50 -2.20 -4.73
CA ALA A 133 25.15 -2.91 -3.63
C ALA A 133 24.18 -3.28 -2.50
N LEU A 134 22.95 -2.75 -2.52
CA LEU A 134 21.96 -3.01 -1.48
C LEU A 134 21.40 -4.44 -1.57
N SER A 135 21.20 -5.08 -0.42
CA SER A 135 20.40 -6.30 -0.32
C SER A 135 18.93 -6.03 -0.69
N LYS A 136 18.13 -7.07 -0.92
CA LYS A 136 16.69 -6.93 -1.23
C LYS A 136 15.97 -6.15 -0.10
N GLY A 137 16.22 -6.50 1.16
CA GLY A 137 15.61 -5.82 2.31
C GLY A 137 16.02 -4.35 2.41
N MET A 138 17.31 -4.03 2.17
CA MET A 138 17.77 -2.64 2.15
C MET A 138 17.14 -1.83 1.02
N ARG A 139 16.95 -2.41 -0.17
CA ARG A 139 16.22 -1.76 -1.27
C ARG A 139 14.77 -1.47 -0.88
N GLN A 140 14.10 -2.44 -0.25
CA GLN A 140 12.73 -2.26 0.26
C GLN A 140 12.67 -1.10 1.27
N LYS A 141 13.56 -1.10 2.26
CA LYS A 141 13.65 -0.03 3.27
C LYS A 141 13.97 1.33 2.63
N THR A 142 14.82 1.38 1.60
CA THR A 142 15.13 2.62 0.85
C THR A 142 13.89 3.17 0.14
N LEU A 143 13.09 2.32 -0.52
CA LEU A 143 11.84 2.72 -1.16
C LEU A 143 10.81 3.19 -0.14
N ILE A 144 10.71 2.50 1.01
CA ILE A 144 9.83 2.92 2.11
C ILE A 144 10.23 4.33 2.58
N ALA A 145 11.52 4.56 2.88
CA ALA A 145 12.00 5.86 3.30
C ALA A 145 11.68 6.97 2.28
N ALA A 146 11.97 6.71 1.01
CA ALA A 146 11.72 7.64 -0.09
C ALA A 146 10.22 7.97 -0.23
N THR A 147 9.36 6.95 -0.17
CA THR A 147 7.90 7.12 -0.27
C THR A 147 7.35 7.91 0.92
N LEU A 148 7.79 7.61 2.13
CA LEU A 148 7.34 8.31 3.34
C LEU A 148 7.86 9.75 3.41
N LEU A 149 9.00 10.02 2.78
CA LEU A 149 9.55 11.37 2.67
C LEU A 149 8.64 12.27 1.82
N ALA A 150 8.04 11.74 0.74
CA ALA A 150 7.13 12.47 -0.13
C ALA A 150 5.85 12.96 0.57
N ASP A 151 5.49 12.34 1.69
CA ASP A 151 4.40 12.74 2.59
C ASP A 151 3.01 12.79 1.94
N THR A 152 2.75 11.90 0.99
CA THR A 152 1.44 11.81 0.33
C THR A 152 0.35 11.39 1.32
N PRO A 153 -0.90 11.85 1.15
CA PRO A 153 -1.99 11.51 2.06
C PRO A 153 -2.50 10.06 1.92
N VAL A 154 -2.27 9.42 0.77
CA VAL A 154 -2.64 8.01 0.53
C VAL A 154 -1.38 7.18 0.29
N LEU A 155 -1.27 6.06 1.00
CA LEU A 155 -0.18 5.10 0.85
C LEU A 155 -0.74 3.75 0.41
N LEU A 156 -0.21 3.22 -0.69
CA LEU A 156 -0.46 1.88 -1.17
C LEU A 156 0.82 1.05 -0.97
N LEU A 157 0.71 -0.09 -0.30
CA LEU A 157 1.84 -0.97 -0.03
C LEU A 157 1.53 -2.38 -0.56
N ASP A 158 2.19 -2.78 -1.64
CA ASP A 158 1.99 -4.09 -2.27
C ASP A 158 2.91 -5.12 -1.61
N GLU A 159 2.34 -6.05 -0.84
CA GLU A 159 3.05 -7.11 -0.10
C GLU A 159 4.27 -6.59 0.72
N PRO A 160 4.13 -5.53 1.53
CA PRO A 160 5.26 -4.76 2.05
C PRO A 160 6.14 -5.51 3.05
N MET A 161 5.64 -6.61 3.63
CA MET A 161 6.38 -7.43 4.60
C MET A 161 7.30 -8.45 3.95
N ILE A 162 7.11 -8.73 2.65
CA ILE A 162 7.95 -9.69 1.92
C ILE A 162 9.36 -9.13 1.76
N GLY A 163 10.35 -9.94 2.17
CA GLY A 163 11.78 -9.60 2.05
C GLY A 163 12.35 -8.77 3.20
N LEU A 164 11.53 -8.41 4.18
CA LEU A 164 11.99 -7.85 5.45
C LEU A 164 12.24 -8.96 6.46
N ASP A 165 13.28 -8.79 7.26
CA ASP A 165 13.52 -9.59 8.46
C ASP A 165 12.48 -9.30 9.56
N PRO A 166 12.36 -10.12 10.61
CA PRO A 166 11.34 -9.93 11.64
C PRO A 166 11.41 -8.56 12.32
N GLN A 167 12.61 -8.00 12.48
CA GLN A 167 12.78 -6.66 13.05
C GLN A 167 12.27 -5.58 12.09
N GLY A 168 12.63 -5.66 10.81
CA GLY A 168 12.14 -4.72 9.79
C GLY A 168 10.63 -4.77 9.61
N GLN A 169 10.01 -5.94 9.71
CA GLN A 169 8.55 -6.08 9.70
C GLN A 169 7.90 -5.37 10.91
N ARG A 170 8.50 -5.51 12.10
CA ARG A 170 8.03 -4.82 13.30
C ARG A 170 8.16 -3.31 13.17
N GLU A 171 9.33 -2.82 12.72
CA GLU A 171 9.58 -1.39 12.49
C GLU A 171 8.59 -0.80 11.48
N LEU A 172 8.35 -1.49 10.35
CA LEU A 172 7.37 -1.04 9.37
C LEU A 172 5.96 -1.00 9.95
N ARG A 173 5.55 -1.99 10.74
CA ARG A 173 4.25 -2.02 11.41
C ARG A 173 4.06 -0.81 12.33
N GLU A 174 5.04 -0.53 13.18
CA GLU A 174 5.02 0.63 14.08
C GLU A 174 4.92 1.95 13.30
N MET A 175 5.67 2.06 12.18
CA MET A 175 5.59 3.23 11.29
C MET A 175 4.20 3.40 10.67
N LEU A 176 3.56 2.31 10.23
CA LEU A 176 2.22 2.36 9.65
C LEU A 176 1.18 2.80 10.68
N PHE A 177 1.28 2.31 11.93
CA PHE A 177 0.40 2.77 13.02
C PHE A 177 0.62 4.26 13.34
N ASP A 178 1.85 4.74 13.38
CA ASP A 178 2.12 6.17 13.55
C ASP A 178 1.49 7.00 12.42
N LEU A 179 1.69 6.58 11.15
CA LEU A 179 1.12 7.25 9.99
C LEU A 179 -0.42 7.26 10.01
N ARG A 180 -1.03 6.17 10.46
CA ARG A 180 -2.47 6.09 10.71
C ARG A 180 -2.93 7.20 11.67
N THR A 181 -2.21 7.46 12.76
CA THR A 181 -2.57 8.51 13.72
C THR A 181 -2.48 9.92 13.13
N THR A 182 -1.71 10.10 12.06
CA THR A 182 -1.63 11.38 11.32
C THR A 182 -2.76 11.59 10.33
N GLY A 183 -3.70 10.66 10.23
CA GLY A 183 -4.86 10.77 9.35
C GLY A 183 -4.62 10.29 7.91
N LYS A 184 -3.50 9.61 7.62
CA LYS A 184 -3.26 9.04 6.28
C LYS A 184 -4.20 7.87 6.01
N ALA A 185 -4.65 7.75 4.76
CA ALA A 185 -5.35 6.57 4.25
C ALA A 185 -4.31 5.55 3.76
N ILE A 186 -4.36 4.33 4.29
CA ILE A 186 -3.37 3.30 3.99
C ILE A 186 -4.08 2.07 3.43
N VAL A 187 -3.60 1.57 2.28
CA VAL A 187 -4.07 0.29 1.73
C VAL A 187 -2.88 -0.65 1.60
N ILE A 188 -3.01 -1.84 2.16
CA ILE A 188 -1.97 -2.87 2.14
C ILE A 188 -2.50 -4.07 1.39
N SER A 189 -1.82 -4.53 0.33
CA SER A 189 -2.12 -5.82 -0.24
C SER A 189 -1.38 -6.92 0.51
N THR A 190 -2.05 -8.04 0.70
CA THR A 190 -1.39 -9.27 1.17
C THR A 190 -2.22 -10.51 0.79
N HIS A 191 -1.55 -11.64 0.70
CA HIS A 191 -2.18 -12.95 0.61
C HIS A 191 -2.19 -13.69 1.96
N MET A 192 -1.57 -13.10 2.99
CA MET A 192 -1.46 -13.66 4.35
C MET A 192 -2.46 -12.98 5.29
N ILE A 193 -3.51 -13.72 5.63
CA ILE A 193 -4.61 -13.17 6.42
C ILE A 193 -4.19 -12.78 7.85
N GLU A 194 -3.24 -13.52 8.43
CA GLU A 194 -2.74 -13.24 9.78
C GLU A 194 -2.00 -11.89 9.82
N GLN A 195 -1.28 -11.53 8.75
CA GLN A 195 -0.66 -10.22 8.65
C GLN A 195 -1.71 -9.12 8.57
N ALA A 196 -2.76 -9.33 7.76
CA ALA A 196 -3.85 -8.39 7.67
C ALA A 196 -4.57 -8.20 9.01
N GLN A 197 -4.78 -9.29 9.76
CA GLN A 197 -5.41 -9.25 11.08
C GLN A 197 -4.61 -8.41 12.10
N GLN A 198 -3.30 -8.40 11.97
CA GLN A 198 -2.42 -7.63 12.87
C GLN A 198 -2.30 -6.14 12.50
N LEU A 199 -2.59 -5.80 11.23
CA LEU A 199 -2.30 -4.47 10.67
C LEU A 199 -3.54 -3.67 10.31
N CYS A 200 -4.59 -4.35 9.83
CA CYS A 200 -5.69 -3.69 9.16
C CYS A 200 -6.89 -3.51 10.08
N ASP A 201 -7.53 -2.37 9.99
CA ASP A 201 -8.80 -2.10 10.65
C ASP A 201 -9.95 -2.86 9.99
N ARG A 202 -9.87 -2.97 8.65
CA ARG A 202 -10.86 -3.61 7.80
C ARG A 202 -10.16 -4.27 6.60
N ILE A 203 -10.79 -5.28 6.03
CA ILE A 203 -10.29 -5.98 4.85
C ILE A 203 -11.29 -5.94 3.70
N VAL A 204 -10.76 -5.98 2.48
CA VAL A 204 -11.48 -6.18 1.22
C VAL A 204 -10.89 -7.41 0.57
N ILE A 205 -11.72 -8.41 0.29
CA ILE A 205 -11.27 -9.68 -0.28
C ILE A 205 -11.60 -9.72 -1.77
N LEU A 206 -10.58 -10.05 -2.56
CA LEU A 206 -10.65 -10.23 -4.01
C LEU A 206 -10.38 -11.68 -4.39
N LYS A 207 -11.13 -12.18 -5.38
CA LYS A 207 -10.86 -13.43 -6.09
C LYS A 207 -11.16 -13.24 -7.58
N ASP A 208 -10.25 -13.67 -8.45
CA ASP A 208 -10.40 -13.63 -9.91
C ASP A 208 -10.83 -12.25 -10.45
N GLY A 209 -10.26 -11.19 -9.88
CA GLY A 209 -10.55 -9.80 -10.23
C GLY A 209 -11.85 -9.24 -9.65
N ARG A 210 -12.61 -10.01 -8.87
CA ARG A 210 -13.91 -9.64 -8.34
C ARG A 210 -13.88 -9.43 -6.83
N PHE A 211 -14.76 -8.55 -6.39
CA PHE A 211 -15.06 -8.37 -4.98
C PHE A 211 -15.78 -9.61 -4.43
N VAL A 212 -15.31 -10.07 -3.26
CA VAL A 212 -15.93 -11.21 -2.55
C VAL A 212 -16.61 -10.74 -1.27
N ALA A 213 -15.88 -10.05 -0.42
CA ALA A 213 -16.35 -9.56 0.87
C ALA A 213 -15.55 -8.37 1.35
N ALA A 214 -16.13 -7.55 2.21
CA ALA A 214 -15.41 -6.54 2.98
C ALA A 214 -16.05 -6.39 4.37
N GLY A 215 -15.24 -5.96 5.33
CA GLY A 215 -15.65 -5.71 6.71
C GLY A 215 -14.46 -5.78 7.66
N THR A 216 -14.71 -5.56 8.94
CA THR A 216 -13.77 -5.90 10.01
C THR A 216 -13.65 -7.41 10.14
N PHE A 217 -12.59 -7.89 10.79
CA PHE A 217 -12.45 -9.33 11.04
C PHE A 217 -13.63 -9.90 11.87
N ASP A 218 -14.13 -9.14 12.83
CA ASP A 218 -15.23 -9.59 13.67
C ASP A 218 -16.55 -9.69 12.88
N GLU A 219 -16.88 -8.70 12.06
CA GLU A 219 -18.04 -8.74 11.16
C GLU A 219 -18.00 -9.93 10.20
N LEU A 220 -16.82 -10.23 9.64
CA LEU A 220 -16.66 -11.34 8.71
C LEU A 220 -16.72 -12.70 9.42
N ARG A 221 -16.18 -12.81 10.65
CA ARG A 221 -16.28 -14.01 11.48
C ARG A 221 -17.74 -14.32 11.83
N GLU A 222 -18.49 -13.32 12.30
CA GLU A 222 -19.92 -13.48 12.60
C GLU A 222 -20.70 -13.92 11.36
N ARG A 223 -20.42 -13.34 10.21
CA ARG A 223 -21.09 -13.67 8.94
C ARG A 223 -20.84 -15.09 8.46
N VAL A 224 -19.63 -15.61 8.65
CA VAL A 224 -19.21 -16.92 8.13
C VAL A 224 -19.30 -18.01 9.19
N GLY A 225 -19.31 -17.65 10.49
CA GLY A 225 -19.31 -18.61 11.59
C GLY A 225 -17.97 -19.33 11.75
N ARG A 226 -16.86 -18.63 11.47
CA ARG A 226 -15.49 -19.13 11.61
C ARG A 226 -14.68 -18.20 12.48
N GLU A 227 -14.06 -18.76 13.51
CA GLU A 227 -13.19 -18.00 14.45
C GLU A 227 -11.77 -17.87 13.90
N ASP A 228 -11.27 -18.93 13.23
CA ASP A 228 -9.94 -18.95 12.65
C ASP A 228 -9.86 -18.12 11.38
N ALA A 229 -8.80 -17.30 11.24
CA ALA A 229 -8.65 -16.36 10.14
C ALA A 229 -8.38 -17.08 8.80
N GLU A 230 -7.60 -18.17 8.80
CA GLU A 230 -7.34 -18.95 7.60
C GLU A 230 -8.61 -19.66 7.10
N GLU A 231 -9.38 -20.29 8.03
CA GLU A 231 -10.66 -20.93 7.68
C GLU A 231 -11.67 -19.90 7.14
N LEU A 232 -11.72 -18.71 7.75
CA LEU A 232 -12.53 -17.59 7.28
C LEU A 232 -12.18 -17.22 5.82
N PHE A 233 -10.90 -17.05 5.53
CA PHE A 233 -10.43 -16.67 4.20
C PHE A 233 -10.71 -17.77 3.16
N LEU A 234 -10.45 -19.02 3.53
CA LEU A 234 -10.72 -20.17 2.66
C LEU A 234 -12.22 -20.30 2.34
N GLU A 235 -13.09 -20.12 3.33
CA GLU A 235 -14.53 -20.18 3.13
C GLU A 235 -15.02 -19.06 2.19
N LEU A 236 -14.55 -17.82 2.43
CA LEU A 236 -14.90 -16.68 1.59
C LEU A 236 -14.34 -16.77 0.17
N THR A 237 -13.24 -17.50 -0.03
CA THR A 237 -12.60 -17.66 -1.34
C THR A 237 -12.90 -19.00 -2.03
N ARG A 238 -13.66 -19.92 -1.42
CA ARG A 238 -14.07 -21.21 -2.04
C ARG A 238 -15.10 -21.05 -3.14
N ALA A 239 -15.94 -20.04 -3.11
CA ALA A 239 -17.05 -19.83 -4.04
C ALA A 239 -16.59 -19.45 -5.47
#